data_d7426447207868075018ef39e67725b3
#
_entry.id   d7426447207868075018ef39e67725b3
#
_cell.length_a   1.000
_cell.length_b   1.000
_cell.length_c   1.000
_cell.angle_alpha   90.00
_cell.angle_beta   90.00
_cell.angle_gamma   90.00
#
_symmetry.space_group_name_H-M   'P 1'
#
loop_
_entity.id
_entity.type
_entity.pdbx_description
1 polymer ?
#
loop_
_entity_poly.entity_id
_entity_poly.type
_entity_poly.pdbx_seq_one_letter_code
_entity_poly.pdbx_strand_id
1 'polypeptide(L)'
;MRGLVRMVAVVGLLFASASLCPPAVAGGGDDCGVSQYDCQQKPNSSSDQGHGSVVTEGVQFPGVDRNSPIGHATAQNATCTDCQWTVSPACLANGPNDDALCMMAVSSCLRPAIMMRVYLRHGTGPWQLIDTICLGPGQRPTPVADVSEIVRERVVNYLPDAAPSFQPAQGGLVNLPTIFAAGEPASIQTESFDVLGFTVVVTAKARWEWTFDHGVTKPFDKPGGAYPNDDVAYTYSDAGGRDVSVTTYWDASFTLDGDGPFQVPGGEISKTAGPITVPVRQAQSELVGG
;
A
#
# COMPACT_ATOMS: atom_id res chain seq x y z
N MET A 1 20.92 -80.32 11.02
CA MET A 1 19.53 -80.35 10.50
C MET A 1 19.37 -79.17 9.56
N ARG A 2 19.62 -79.35 8.41
CA ARG A 2 18.99 -79.32 7.08
C ARG A 2 17.75 -78.39 7.03
N GLY A 3 17.90 -77.24 6.44
CA GLY A 3 16.83 -76.32 6.07
C GLY A 3 17.14 -75.67 4.72
N LEU A 4 16.37 -76.01 3.76
CA LEU A 4 16.45 -75.75 2.34
C LEU A 4 16.29 -74.29 2.02
N VAL A 5 17.25 -73.75 1.27
CA VAL A 5 17.10 -72.39 0.60
C VAL A 5 16.31 -72.64 -0.71
N ARG A 6 15.15 -72.05 -0.86
CA ARG A 6 14.45 -71.94 -2.14
C ARG A 6 14.78 -70.57 -2.76
N MET A 7 15.56 -70.61 -3.82
CA MET A 7 15.72 -69.49 -4.77
C MET A 7 14.42 -69.34 -5.56
N VAL A 8 13.81 -68.18 -5.48
CA VAL A 8 12.75 -67.76 -6.42
C VAL A 8 13.40 -66.75 -7.37
N ALA A 9 13.57 -67.17 -8.60
CA ALA A 9 13.98 -66.33 -9.70
C ALA A 9 12.80 -65.42 -10.09
N VAL A 10 12.90 -64.11 -9.85
CA VAL A 10 11.96 -63.12 -10.39
C VAL A 10 12.50 -62.65 -11.73
N VAL A 11 11.85 -63.11 -12.80
CA VAL A 11 12.04 -62.62 -14.16
C VAL A 11 11.48 -61.21 -14.22
N GLY A 12 12.36 -60.21 -14.25
CA GLY A 12 11.98 -58.83 -14.47
C GLY A 12 11.62 -58.62 -15.94
N LEU A 13 10.33 -58.45 -16.22
CA LEU A 13 9.85 -57.90 -17.49
C LEU A 13 10.14 -56.39 -17.50
N LEU A 14 11.15 -56.00 -18.26
CA LEU A 14 11.38 -54.61 -18.65
C LEU A 14 10.26 -54.20 -19.63
N PHE A 15 9.21 -53.58 -19.09
CA PHE A 15 8.33 -52.75 -19.92
C PHE A 15 9.06 -51.46 -20.27
N ALA A 16 9.61 -51.40 -21.47
CA ALA A 16 9.95 -50.19 -22.12
C ALA A 16 8.66 -49.44 -22.40
N SER A 17 8.28 -48.57 -21.46
CA SER A 17 7.25 -47.55 -21.72
C SER A 17 7.83 -46.56 -22.74
N ALA A 18 7.60 -46.85 -23.99
CA ALA A 18 7.72 -45.84 -25.04
C ALA A 18 6.71 -44.75 -24.67
N SER A 19 7.20 -43.64 -24.08
CA SER A 19 6.47 -42.42 -23.99
C SER A 19 6.19 -41.94 -25.40
N LEU A 20 5.00 -42.32 -25.89
CA LEU A 20 4.41 -41.69 -27.05
C LEU A 20 4.16 -40.22 -26.63
N CYS A 21 5.11 -39.36 -26.96
CA CYS A 21 4.80 -37.93 -27.06
C CYS A 21 3.60 -37.85 -28.02
N PRO A 22 2.46 -37.27 -27.60
CA PRO A 22 1.42 -36.94 -28.56
C PRO A 22 2.04 -36.02 -29.60
N PRO A 23 1.66 -36.15 -30.87
CA PRO A 23 2.15 -35.26 -31.91
C PRO A 23 1.85 -33.84 -31.43
N ALA A 24 2.87 -32.99 -31.45
CA ALA A 24 2.70 -31.58 -31.22
C ALA A 24 1.61 -31.11 -32.17
N VAL A 25 0.46 -30.75 -31.60
CA VAL A 25 -0.58 -30.06 -32.35
C VAL A 25 0.08 -28.74 -32.69
N ALA A 26 0.47 -28.59 -33.95
CA ALA A 26 0.87 -27.33 -34.54
C ALA A 26 -0.39 -26.45 -34.55
N GLY A 27 -0.65 -25.82 -33.44
CA GLY A 27 -1.81 -24.96 -33.18
C GLY A 27 -1.41 -23.80 -32.30
N GLY A 28 -1.22 -22.66 -32.91
CA GLY A 28 -1.01 -21.40 -32.20
C GLY A 28 0.41 -21.28 -31.65
N GLY A 29 1.29 -20.69 -32.41
CA GLY A 29 2.63 -20.37 -31.95
C GLY A 29 2.60 -19.53 -30.72
N ASP A 30 3.01 -20.15 -29.65
CA ASP A 30 3.31 -19.50 -28.39
C ASP A 30 4.62 -18.73 -28.48
N ASP A 31 4.80 -17.98 -29.58
CA ASP A 31 5.94 -17.11 -29.74
C ASP A 31 5.80 -15.90 -28.80
N CYS A 32 6.21 -16.10 -27.56
CA CYS A 32 6.54 -15.03 -26.64
C CYS A 32 7.85 -14.34 -27.08
N GLY A 33 7.99 -14.09 -28.36
CA GLY A 33 9.27 -13.85 -29.03
C GLY A 33 9.95 -12.54 -28.71
N VAL A 34 9.41 -11.68 -27.85
CA VAL A 34 9.99 -10.36 -27.62
C VAL A 34 10.38 -10.12 -26.17
N SER A 35 9.70 -10.71 -25.21
CA SER A 35 10.11 -10.67 -23.79
C SER A 35 9.40 -11.74 -22.95
N GLN A 36 10.04 -12.14 -21.85
CA GLN A 36 9.46 -13.02 -20.83
C GLN A 36 8.15 -12.43 -20.23
N TYR A 37 7.94 -11.14 -20.38
CA TYR A 37 6.75 -10.41 -19.99
C TYR A 37 5.52 -10.81 -20.80
N ASP A 38 5.66 -11.01 -22.12
CA ASP A 38 4.56 -11.40 -22.99
C ASP A 38 4.04 -12.79 -22.66
N CYS A 39 4.91 -13.69 -22.22
CA CYS A 39 4.56 -15.07 -21.86
C CYS A 39 3.75 -15.14 -20.57
N GLN A 40 3.96 -14.24 -19.65
CA GLN A 40 3.26 -14.21 -18.36
C GLN A 40 1.86 -13.61 -18.46
N GLN A 41 1.56 -12.91 -19.55
CA GLN A 41 0.29 -12.23 -19.80
C GLN A 41 -0.70 -13.05 -20.64
N LYS A 42 -0.45 -14.37 -20.84
CA LYS A 42 -1.38 -15.22 -21.60
C LYS A 42 -2.71 -15.39 -20.89
N PRO A 43 -3.83 -15.36 -21.63
CA PRO A 43 -5.14 -15.61 -21.07
C PRO A 43 -5.25 -17.04 -20.53
N ASN A 44 -5.63 -17.17 -19.28
CA ASN A 44 -5.82 -18.46 -18.62
C ASN A 44 -7.18 -19.13 -18.94
N SER A 45 -7.99 -18.57 -19.79
CA SER A 45 -9.30 -19.11 -20.12
C SER A 45 -9.62 -19.03 -21.61
N SER A 46 -10.20 -20.08 -22.13
CA SER A 46 -10.66 -20.23 -23.51
C SER A 46 -11.80 -19.31 -23.92
N SER A 47 -12.31 -18.48 -23.00
CA SER A 47 -13.40 -17.52 -23.24
C SER A 47 -12.95 -16.08 -23.41
N ASP A 48 -11.71 -15.75 -23.08
CA ASP A 48 -11.19 -14.37 -23.08
C ASP A 48 -10.30 -14.05 -24.30
N GLN A 49 -10.67 -14.47 -25.45
CA GLN A 49 -10.16 -14.09 -26.79
C GLN A 49 -8.84 -13.27 -26.79
N GLY A 50 -7.75 -13.82 -26.23
CA GLY A 50 -6.44 -13.21 -26.31
C GLY A 50 -6.12 -12.10 -25.29
N HIS A 51 -6.94 -11.89 -24.27
CA HIS A 51 -6.62 -10.98 -23.18
C HIS A 51 -5.59 -11.62 -22.22
N GLY A 52 -4.65 -10.80 -21.73
CA GLY A 52 -3.63 -11.20 -20.77
C GLY A 52 -4.21 -11.55 -19.38
N SER A 53 -3.37 -11.68 -18.38
CA SER A 53 -3.84 -11.93 -17.01
C SER A 53 -4.77 -10.80 -16.56
N VAL A 54 -5.90 -11.19 -15.95
CA VAL A 54 -6.90 -10.26 -15.47
C VAL A 54 -6.51 -9.83 -14.06
N VAL A 55 -6.40 -8.51 -13.86
CA VAL A 55 -6.24 -7.90 -12.54
C VAL A 55 -7.59 -7.33 -12.11
N THR A 56 -8.07 -7.74 -10.94
CA THR A 56 -9.31 -7.24 -10.35
C THR A 56 -9.02 -6.07 -9.43
N GLU A 57 -10.01 -5.18 -9.27
CA GLU A 57 -9.95 -3.98 -8.44
C GLU A 57 -9.22 -2.79 -9.10
N GLY A 58 -9.10 -1.70 -8.35
CA GLY A 58 -8.42 -0.50 -8.83
C GLY A 58 -6.95 -0.75 -9.13
N VAL A 59 -6.52 -0.37 -10.32
CA VAL A 59 -5.13 -0.51 -10.75
C VAL A 59 -4.55 0.85 -11.15
N GLN A 60 -3.24 0.93 -11.12
CA GLN A 60 -2.46 2.04 -11.64
C GLN A 60 -1.39 1.52 -12.60
N PHE A 61 -0.95 2.39 -13.51
CA PHE A 61 0.15 2.11 -14.43
C PHE A 61 1.30 3.08 -14.15
N PRO A 62 2.49 2.58 -13.76
CA PRO A 62 3.62 3.44 -13.46
C PRO A 62 4.03 4.30 -14.66
N GLY A 63 4.24 5.59 -14.44
CA GLY A 63 4.75 6.52 -15.45
C GLY A 63 3.80 6.81 -16.62
N VAL A 64 2.51 6.52 -16.49
CA VAL A 64 1.49 6.89 -17.49
C VAL A 64 1.06 8.34 -17.30
N ASP A 65 0.96 9.09 -18.41
CA ASP A 65 0.45 10.46 -18.39
C ASP A 65 -1.02 10.46 -17.89
N ARG A 66 -1.28 11.21 -16.84
CA ARG A 66 -2.60 11.37 -16.22
C ARG A 66 -3.65 11.99 -17.15
N ASN A 67 -3.23 12.79 -18.11
CA ASN A 67 -4.12 13.39 -19.10
C ASN A 67 -4.40 12.42 -20.26
N SER A 68 -3.80 11.24 -20.28
CA SER A 68 -4.11 10.20 -21.24
C SER A 68 -5.44 9.52 -20.93
N PRO A 69 -6.10 8.85 -21.90
CA PRO A 69 -7.30 8.06 -21.67
C PRO A 69 -7.12 7.02 -20.55
N ILE A 70 -5.94 6.38 -20.46
CA ILE A 70 -5.60 5.46 -19.38
C ILE A 70 -5.48 6.16 -18.04
N GLY A 71 -4.79 7.30 -17.96
CA GLY A 71 -4.67 8.08 -16.74
C GLY A 71 -6.02 8.49 -16.18
N HIS A 72 -6.93 8.94 -17.04
CA HIS A 72 -8.32 9.23 -16.64
C HIS A 72 -9.08 7.99 -16.18
N ALA A 73 -8.95 6.87 -16.90
CA ALA A 73 -9.66 5.64 -16.56
C ALA A 73 -9.16 5.06 -15.24
N THR A 74 -7.85 5.06 -14.96
CA THR A 74 -7.29 4.58 -13.69
C THR A 74 -7.69 5.47 -12.53
N ALA A 75 -7.65 6.79 -12.69
CA ALA A 75 -8.08 7.73 -11.66
C ALA A 75 -9.58 7.57 -11.31
N GLN A 76 -10.45 7.42 -12.31
CA GLN A 76 -11.89 7.22 -12.10
C GLN A 76 -12.22 5.88 -11.43
N ASN A 77 -11.40 4.86 -11.64
CA ASN A 77 -11.64 3.50 -11.16
C ASN A 77 -10.66 3.07 -10.06
N ALA A 78 -9.94 4.02 -9.46
CA ALA A 78 -8.91 3.74 -8.46
C ALA A 78 -9.44 3.00 -7.21
N THR A 79 -10.70 3.25 -6.84
CA THR A 79 -11.38 2.61 -5.69
C THR A 79 -12.46 1.61 -6.11
N CYS A 80 -12.48 1.23 -7.36
CA CYS A 80 -13.48 0.31 -7.90
C CYS A 80 -13.22 -1.12 -7.39
N THR A 81 -14.26 -1.79 -6.92
CA THR A 81 -14.18 -3.16 -6.37
C THR A 81 -14.64 -4.24 -7.36
N ASP A 82 -15.33 -3.85 -8.44
CA ASP A 82 -15.83 -4.76 -9.48
C ASP A 82 -15.14 -4.57 -10.84
N CYS A 83 -14.12 -3.71 -10.89
CA CYS A 83 -13.32 -3.49 -12.09
C CYS A 83 -12.42 -4.68 -12.38
N GLN A 84 -12.26 -4.97 -13.65
CA GLN A 84 -11.30 -5.94 -14.15
C GLN A 84 -10.50 -5.31 -15.27
N TRP A 85 -9.19 -5.33 -15.11
CA TRP A 85 -8.23 -4.79 -16.06
C TRP A 85 -7.44 -5.91 -16.72
N THR A 86 -7.14 -5.76 -17.99
CA THR A 86 -6.24 -6.65 -18.70
C THR A 86 -5.47 -5.91 -19.78
N VAL A 87 -4.28 -6.39 -20.08
CA VAL A 87 -3.45 -5.89 -21.17
C VAL A 87 -3.15 -7.04 -22.13
N SER A 88 -3.14 -6.75 -23.41
CA SER A 88 -2.71 -7.69 -24.44
C SER A 88 -1.78 -7.01 -25.44
N PRO A 89 -0.80 -7.73 -26.02
CA PRO A 89 0.01 -7.18 -27.10
C PRO A 89 -0.87 -6.63 -28.23
N ALA A 90 -0.51 -5.47 -28.78
CA ALA A 90 -1.22 -4.91 -29.91
C ALA A 90 -1.08 -5.81 -31.16
N CYS A 91 0.05 -6.53 -31.25
CA CYS A 91 0.33 -7.53 -32.27
C CYS A 91 0.44 -8.91 -31.63
N LEU A 92 -0.44 -9.81 -32.01
CA LEU A 92 -0.26 -11.25 -31.77
C LEU A 92 0.31 -11.87 -33.03
N ALA A 93 1.48 -12.48 -32.92
CA ALA A 93 1.99 -13.30 -34.01
C ALA A 93 0.94 -14.39 -34.33
N ASN A 94 0.42 -14.42 -35.54
CA ASN A 94 -0.64 -15.30 -36.00
C ASN A 94 -2.07 -15.03 -35.46
N GLY A 95 -2.36 -13.84 -34.90
CA GLY A 95 -3.72 -13.43 -34.57
C GLY A 95 -4.52 -12.93 -35.77
N PRO A 96 -5.86 -12.89 -35.70
CA PRO A 96 -6.72 -12.37 -36.76
C PRO A 96 -6.58 -10.85 -37.01
N ASN A 97 -5.67 -10.19 -36.30
CA ASN A 97 -5.44 -8.76 -36.32
C ASN A 97 -4.09 -8.41 -36.97
N ASP A 98 -3.82 -8.98 -38.16
CA ASP A 98 -2.80 -8.47 -39.09
C ASP A 98 -3.27 -7.14 -39.67
N ASP A 99 -3.71 -6.23 -38.80
CA ASP A 99 -4.23 -4.93 -39.17
C ASP A 99 -3.13 -3.85 -39.14
N ALA A 100 -3.48 -2.69 -39.67
CA ALA A 100 -2.58 -1.54 -39.76
C ALA A 100 -1.97 -1.14 -38.42
N LEU A 101 -2.64 -1.47 -37.30
CA LEU A 101 -2.14 -1.20 -35.93
C LEU A 101 -0.91 -2.04 -35.59
N CYS A 102 -0.84 -3.28 -36.07
CA CYS A 102 0.32 -4.13 -35.89
C CYS A 102 1.57 -3.58 -36.63
N MET A 103 1.40 -3.10 -37.82
CA MET A 103 2.49 -2.48 -38.58
C MET A 103 2.98 -1.18 -37.95
N MET A 104 2.09 -0.41 -37.35
CA MET A 104 2.42 0.80 -36.58
C MET A 104 3.06 0.49 -35.21
N ALA A 105 2.66 -0.60 -34.56
CA ALA A 105 3.15 -0.99 -33.26
C ALA A 105 4.66 -1.23 -33.22
N VAL A 106 5.22 -1.79 -34.27
CA VAL A 106 6.66 -2.10 -34.36
C VAL A 106 7.51 -0.84 -34.43
N SER A 107 6.96 0.27 -34.92
CA SER A 107 7.68 1.54 -35.13
C SER A 107 7.40 2.61 -34.07
N SER A 108 6.34 2.45 -33.27
CA SER A 108 5.84 3.51 -32.38
C SER A 108 6.40 3.46 -30.96
N CYS A 109 6.87 2.29 -30.48
CA CYS A 109 7.43 2.16 -29.15
C CYS A 109 8.96 2.11 -29.20
N LEU A 110 9.61 2.90 -28.37
CA LEU A 110 11.06 2.84 -28.16
C LEU A 110 11.41 1.56 -27.39
N ARG A 111 12.25 0.70 -27.96
CA ARG A 111 12.70 -0.52 -27.30
C ARG A 111 13.36 -0.21 -25.95
N PRO A 112 13.11 -1.00 -24.89
CA PRO A 112 12.45 -2.32 -24.87
C PRO A 112 10.92 -2.32 -24.67
N ALA A 113 10.24 -1.17 -24.79
CA ALA A 113 8.79 -1.09 -24.62
C ALA A 113 8.04 -1.76 -25.79
N ILE A 114 6.89 -2.33 -25.47
CA ILE A 114 6.00 -3.04 -26.38
C ILE A 114 4.66 -2.31 -26.41
N MET A 115 4.05 -2.21 -27.59
CA MET A 115 2.70 -1.65 -27.70
C MET A 115 1.67 -2.65 -27.19
N MET A 116 0.91 -2.22 -26.19
CA MET A 116 -0.13 -3.01 -25.52
C MET A 116 -1.48 -2.32 -25.65
N ARG A 117 -2.54 -3.11 -25.78
CA ARG A 117 -3.93 -2.68 -25.68
C ARG A 117 -4.39 -2.87 -24.25
N VAL A 118 -4.97 -1.85 -23.64
CA VAL A 118 -5.48 -1.88 -22.28
C VAL A 118 -6.99 -1.91 -22.31
N TYR A 119 -7.56 -2.87 -21.59
CA TYR A 119 -8.99 -3.09 -21.51
C TYR A 119 -9.46 -2.99 -20.06
N LEU A 120 -10.69 -2.50 -19.92
CA LEU A 120 -11.42 -2.43 -18.66
C LEU A 120 -12.80 -3.05 -18.85
N ARG A 121 -13.30 -3.76 -17.85
CA ARG A 121 -14.71 -4.10 -17.72
C ARG A 121 -15.19 -3.97 -16.28
N HIS A 122 -16.50 -3.76 -16.08
CA HIS A 122 -17.16 -3.79 -14.78
C HIS A 122 -17.96 -5.08 -14.63
N GLY A 123 -17.73 -5.79 -13.53
CA GLY A 123 -18.38 -7.07 -13.25
C GLY A 123 -18.22 -8.08 -14.38
N THR A 124 -19.34 -8.55 -14.94
CA THR A 124 -19.40 -9.49 -16.08
C THR A 124 -19.69 -8.79 -17.43
N GLY A 125 -19.58 -7.46 -17.47
CA GLY A 125 -19.81 -6.67 -18.69
C GLY A 125 -18.78 -6.96 -19.80
N PRO A 126 -19.01 -6.40 -21.00
CA PRO A 126 -18.07 -6.55 -22.10
C PRO A 126 -16.76 -5.80 -21.82
N TRP A 127 -15.66 -6.31 -22.35
CA TRP A 127 -14.37 -5.63 -22.34
C TRP A 127 -14.43 -4.37 -23.21
N GLN A 128 -14.01 -3.26 -22.67
CA GLN A 128 -13.88 -1.97 -23.35
C GLN A 128 -12.40 -1.65 -23.56
N LEU A 129 -12.02 -1.38 -24.79
CA LEU A 129 -10.67 -0.87 -25.08
C LEU A 129 -10.58 0.57 -24.57
N ILE A 130 -9.66 0.82 -23.64
CA ILE A 130 -9.42 2.16 -23.09
C ILE A 130 -8.39 2.89 -23.94
N ASP A 131 -7.25 2.24 -24.21
CA ASP A 131 -6.14 2.87 -24.94
C ASP A 131 -5.17 1.83 -25.46
N THR A 132 -4.22 2.32 -26.26
CA THR A 132 -3.06 1.56 -26.72
C THR A 132 -1.79 2.29 -26.33
N ILE A 133 -0.97 1.69 -25.49
CA ILE A 133 0.21 2.32 -24.89
C ILE A 133 1.48 1.50 -25.09
N CYS A 134 2.63 2.17 -25.00
CA CYS A 134 3.92 1.50 -24.92
C CYS A 134 4.23 1.15 -23.46
N LEU A 135 4.29 -0.14 -23.13
CA LEU A 135 4.70 -0.62 -21.81
C LEU A 135 6.11 -1.18 -21.87
N GLY A 136 6.98 -0.66 -21.03
CA GLY A 136 8.32 -1.19 -20.82
C GLY A 136 8.34 -2.36 -19.83
N PRO A 137 9.49 -3.03 -19.67
CA PRO A 137 9.67 -4.06 -18.64
C PRO A 137 9.32 -3.52 -17.26
N GLY A 138 8.43 -4.21 -16.55
CA GLY A 138 7.98 -3.81 -15.22
C GLY A 138 6.81 -2.80 -15.19
N GLN A 139 6.47 -2.19 -16.30
CA GLN A 139 5.30 -1.33 -16.42
C GLN A 139 4.06 -2.19 -16.72
N ARG A 140 3.34 -2.60 -15.70
CA ARG A 140 2.12 -3.42 -15.82
C ARG A 140 1.02 -2.85 -14.93
N PRO A 141 -0.25 -3.25 -15.16
CA PRO A 141 -1.32 -2.92 -14.21
C PRO A 141 -0.92 -3.41 -12.83
N THR A 142 -0.81 -2.49 -11.90
CA THR A 142 -0.42 -2.80 -10.52
C THR A 142 -1.62 -2.52 -9.61
N PRO A 143 -2.11 -3.52 -8.84
CA PRO A 143 -3.15 -3.28 -7.86
C PRO A 143 -2.72 -2.22 -6.85
N VAL A 144 -3.62 -1.28 -6.54
CA VAL A 144 -3.36 -0.26 -5.51
C VAL A 144 -3.07 -0.92 -4.17
N ALA A 145 -3.70 -2.06 -3.89
CA ALA A 145 -3.47 -2.83 -2.66
C ALA A 145 -2.00 -3.24 -2.48
N ASP A 146 -1.32 -3.69 -3.54
CA ASP A 146 0.09 -4.12 -3.48
C ASP A 146 1.00 -2.94 -3.13
N VAL A 147 0.73 -1.76 -3.71
CA VAL A 147 1.46 -0.52 -3.39
C VAL A 147 1.16 -0.08 -1.97
N SER A 148 -0.10 -0.18 -1.56
CA SER A 148 -0.57 0.26 -0.25
C SER A 148 0.13 -0.45 0.91
N GLU A 149 0.38 -1.75 0.80
CA GLU A 149 1.10 -2.51 1.84
C GLU A 149 2.54 -2.02 2.01
N ILE A 150 3.25 -1.78 0.90
CA ILE A 150 4.62 -1.25 0.93
C ILE A 150 4.63 0.17 1.51
N VAL A 151 3.66 0.99 1.11
CA VAL A 151 3.50 2.36 1.64
C VAL A 151 3.26 2.32 3.15
N ARG A 152 2.37 1.43 3.64
CA ARG A 152 2.11 1.29 5.08
C ARG A 152 3.38 1.01 5.87
N GLU A 153 4.18 0.06 5.44
CA GLU A 153 5.43 -0.30 6.13
C GLU A 153 6.37 0.91 6.23
N ARG A 154 6.51 1.67 5.15
CA ARG A 154 7.34 2.88 5.15
C ARG A 154 6.77 3.98 6.03
N VAL A 155 5.46 4.20 5.98
CA VAL A 155 4.79 5.25 6.75
C VAL A 155 4.94 5.03 8.25
N VAL A 156 4.77 3.81 8.75
CA VAL A 156 4.95 3.48 10.18
C VAL A 156 6.33 3.93 10.69
N ASN A 157 7.37 3.76 9.87
CA ASN A 157 8.73 4.15 10.22
C ASN A 157 9.01 5.65 10.03
N TYR A 158 8.26 6.34 9.19
CA TYR A 158 8.42 7.76 8.88
C TYR A 158 7.69 8.68 9.87
N LEU A 159 6.57 8.22 10.45
CA LEU A 159 5.80 9.00 11.40
C LEU A 159 6.63 9.34 12.64
N PRO A 160 6.63 10.61 13.10
CA PRO A 160 7.39 11.01 14.27
C PRO A 160 6.87 10.32 15.54
N ASP A 161 7.75 10.18 16.52
CA ASP A 161 7.39 9.78 17.86
C ASP A 161 7.09 11.03 18.70
N ALA A 162 6.05 10.97 19.51
CA ALA A 162 5.74 12.05 20.41
C ALA A 162 6.85 12.24 21.46
N ALA A 163 7.11 13.50 21.82
CA ALA A 163 8.04 13.89 22.87
C ALA A 163 7.28 14.69 23.95
N PRO A 164 6.47 14.01 24.79
CA PRO A 164 5.59 14.68 25.74
C PRO A 164 6.35 15.56 26.72
N SER A 165 5.82 16.72 26.94
CA SER A 165 6.35 17.70 27.92
C SER A 165 5.22 18.43 28.63
N PHE A 166 5.55 19.10 29.75
CA PHE A 166 4.57 19.85 30.54
C PHE A 166 5.11 21.19 31.04
N GLN A 167 4.20 22.09 31.34
CA GLN A 167 4.50 23.39 31.94
C GLN A 167 3.54 23.68 33.11
N PRO A 168 4.06 24.30 34.21
CA PRO A 168 5.44 24.75 34.39
C PRO A 168 6.42 23.58 34.60
N ALA A 169 7.69 23.77 34.21
CA ALA A 169 8.70 22.69 34.27
C ALA A 169 8.99 22.16 35.67
N GLN A 170 8.67 22.92 36.72
CA GLN A 170 8.82 22.53 38.11
C GLN A 170 7.69 21.60 38.58
N GLY A 171 6.68 21.35 37.76
CA GLY A 171 5.50 20.54 38.05
C GLY A 171 4.22 21.35 38.20
N GLY A 172 3.12 20.64 38.33
CA GLY A 172 1.80 21.22 38.53
C GLY A 172 1.51 21.65 39.95
N LEU A 173 0.48 22.45 40.13
CA LEU A 173 -0.10 22.78 41.40
C LEU A 173 -1.53 22.21 41.49
N VAL A 174 -1.89 21.72 42.67
CA VAL A 174 -3.27 21.26 42.95
C VAL A 174 -4.26 22.36 42.59
N ASN A 175 -5.33 22.00 41.88
CA ASN A 175 -6.41 22.87 41.43
C ASN A 175 -5.99 23.99 40.43
N LEU A 176 -4.77 23.91 39.87
CA LEU A 176 -4.35 24.77 38.77
C LEU A 176 -4.05 23.92 37.50
N PRO A 177 -4.34 24.48 36.34
CA PRO A 177 -4.08 23.74 35.11
C PRO A 177 -2.57 23.56 34.87
N THR A 178 -2.16 22.36 34.52
CA THR A 178 -0.86 22.01 33.97
C THR A 178 -1.03 21.87 32.46
N ILE A 179 -0.20 22.55 31.70
CA ILE A 179 -0.24 22.57 30.22
C ILE A 179 0.66 21.46 29.68
N PHE A 180 0.23 20.81 28.63
CA PHE A 180 0.97 19.72 27.99
C PHE A 180 1.22 19.98 26.51
N ALA A 181 2.29 19.38 25.99
CA ALA A 181 2.61 19.36 24.58
C ALA A 181 3.09 17.96 24.16
N ALA A 182 2.60 17.46 23.05
CA ALA A 182 3.02 16.19 22.47
C ALA A 182 4.40 16.27 21.79
N GLY A 183 4.81 17.48 21.38
CA GLY A 183 6.11 17.74 20.74
C GLY A 183 6.19 17.31 19.28
N GLU A 184 5.07 17.04 18.64
CA GLU A 184 4.97 16.63 17.24
C GLU A 184 3.94 17.50 16.48
N PRO A 185 4.02 17.56 15.13
CA PRO A 185 3.09 18.37 14.34
C PRO A 185 1.70 17.70 14.23
N ALA A 186 0.67 18.54 13.99
CA ALA A 186 -0.70 18.07 13.77
C ALA A 186 -0.89 17.37 12.40
N SER A 187 -0.02 17.61 11.46
CA SER A 187 -0.02 16.96 10.16
C SER A 187 1.38 16.93 9.59
N ILE A 188 1.65 15.92 8.80
CA ILE A 188 2.88 15.79 8.03
C ILE A 188 2.56 15.52 6.56
N GLN A 189 3.50 15.88 5.70
CA GLN A 189 3.56 15.46 4.31
C GLN A 189 4.98 14.99 4.05
N THR A 190 5.13 13.81 3.45
CA THR A 190 6.46 13.30 3.11
C THR A 190 7.02 14.03 1.88
N GLU A 191 8.33 13.97 1.72
CA GLU A 191 8.92 14.11 0.39
C GLU A 191 8.45 12.95 -0.49
N SER A 192 8.53 13.13 -1.82
CA SER A 192 8.18 12.07 -2.75
C SER A 192 9.20 10.93 -2.70
N PHE A 193 8.73 9.69 -2.77
CA PHE A 193 9.58 8.51 -2.87
C PHE A 193 9.01 7.51 -3.87
N ASP A 194 9.85 6.63 -4.39
CA ASP A 194 9.45 5.62 -5.37
C ASP A 194 8.99 4.31 -4.71
N VAL A 195 7.88 3.76 -5.21
CA VAL A 195 7.38 2.42 -4.88
C VAL A 195 6.88 1.76 -6.16
N LEU A 196 7.51 0.68 -6.58
CA LEU A 196 7.14 -0.08 -7.77
C LEU A 196 7.04 0.78 -9.05
N GLY A 197 7.83 1.86 -9.13
CA GLY A 197 7.83 2.79 -10.26
C GLY A 197 6.79 3.91 -10.17
N PHE A 198 6.06 4.02 -9.06
CA PHE A 198 5.18 5.16 -8.77
C PHE A 198 5.87 6.17 -7.88
N THR A 199 5.65 7.45 -8.17
CA THR A 199 5.99 8.53 -7.25
C THR A 199 4.91 8.63 -6.18
N VAL A 200 5.27 8.33 -4.94
CA VAL A 200 4.37 8.33 -3.78
C VAL A 200 4.60 9.56 -2.94
N VAL A 201 3.51 10.23 -2.55
CA VAL A 201 3.50 11.27 -1.51
C VAL A 201 2.47 10.90 -0.47
N VAL A 202 2.88 10.86 0.80
CA VAL A 202 2.00 10.55 1.93
C VAL A 202 1.64 11.83 2.68
N THR A 203 0.38 11.93 3.06
CA THR A 203 -0.12 12.95 3.99
C THR A 203 -0.73 12.24 5.19
N ALA A 204 -0.36 12.64 6.40
CA ALA A 204 -0.94 12.10 7.62
C ALA A 204 -1.38 13.22 8.55
N LYS A 205 -2.52 12.98 9.23
CA LYS A 205 -3.09 13.87 10.25
C LYS A 205 -3.14 13.16 11.58
N ALA A 206 -2.75 13.87 12.64
CA ALA A 206 -2.71 13.34 13.98
C ALA A 206 -3.93 13.76 14.81
N ARG A 207 -4.30 12.89 15.74
CA ARG A 207 -5.10 13.18 16.92
C ARG A 207 -4.43 12.53 18.13
N TRP A 208 -4.67 13.04 19.30
CA TRP A 208 -3.97 12.62 20.52
C TRP A 208 -4.96 12.12 21.57
N GLU A 209 -4.53 11.10 22.28
CA GLU A 209 -5.20 10.63 23.48
C GLU A 209 -4.21 10.66 24.63
N TRP A 210 -4.47 11.54 25.58
CA TRP A 210 -3.63 11.69 26.76
C TRP A 210 -4.19 10.90 27.93
N THR A 211 -3.33 10.09 28.54
CA THR A 211 -3.63 9.40 29.78
C THR A 211 -2.96 10.18 30.93
N PHE A 212 -3.80 10.78 31.76
CA PHE A 212 -3.39 11.54 32.93
C PHE A 212 -3.47 10.67 34.19
N ASP A 213 -3.74 11.29 35.32
CA ASP A 213 -3.82 10.70 36.60
C ASP A 213 -4.77 9.47 36.71
N HIS A 214 -4.28 8.39 37.33
CA HIS A 214 -5.02 7.15 37.57
C HIS A 214 -5.73 6.55 36.34
N GLY A 215 -5.12 6.72 35.16
CA GLY A 215 -5.67 6.19 33.92
C GLY A 215 -6.81 7.02 33.31
N VAL A 216 -7.01 8.26 33.77
CA VAL A 216 -7.96 9.17 33.14
C VAL A 216 -7.48 9.54 31.76
N THR A 217 -8.24 9.12 30.75
CA THR A 217 -7.91 9.35 29.35
C THR A 217 -8.79 10.43 28.75
N LYS A 218 -8.18 11.34 27.97
CA LYS A 218 -8.88 12.42 27.25
C LYS A 218 -8.37 12.55 25.82
N PRO A 219 -9.27 12.63 24.81
CA PRO A 219 -8.92 12.91 23.45
C PRO A 219 -8.69 14.41 23.19
N PHE A 220 -7.79 14.72 22.26
CA PHE A 220 -7.49 16.07 21.78
C PHE A 220 -7.19 16.06 20.29
N ASP A 221 -7.66 17.12 19.60
CA ASP A 221 -7.41 17.33 18.16
C ASP A 221 -6.18 18.21 17.89
N LYS A 222 -5.49 18.61 18.95
CA LYS A 222 -4.31 19.48 18.90
C LYS A 222 -3.16 18.89 19.71
N PRO A 223 -1.91 19.11 19.29
CA PRO A 223 -0.73 18.58 19.98
C PRO A 223 -0.44 19.23 21.33
N GLY A 224 -1.15 20.32 21.66
CA GLY A 224 -0.77 21.19 22.74
C GLY A 224 0.46 22.04 22.42
N GLY A 225 1.03 22.72 23.39
CA GLY A 225 2.17 23.60 23.18
C GLY A 225 2.64 24.30 24.44
N ALA A 226 3.62 25.16 24.26
CA ALA A 226 4.10 26.02 25.33
C ALA A 226 3.13 27.19 25.59
N TYR A 227 3.10 27.67 26.85
CA TYR A 227 2.34 28.88 27.20
C TYR A 227 2.61 30.02 26.20
N PRO A 228 1.60 30.74 25.71
CA PRO A 228 0.20 30.77 26.20
C PRO A 228 -0.74 29.73 25.58
N ASN A 229 -0.22 28.74 24.87
CA ASN A 229 -1.06 27.68 24.32
C ASN A 229 -1.48 26.69 25.44
N ASP A 230 -2.78 26.64 25.73
CA ASP A 230 -3.42 25.77 26.73
C ASP A 230 -4.40 24.78 26.11
N ASP A 231 -4.26 24.50 24.79
CA ASP A 231 -5.12 23.56 24.07
C ASP A 231 -5.17 22.18 24.74
N VAL A 232 -4.06 21.76 25.36
CA VAL A 232 -3.99 20.52 26.17
C VAL A 232 -3.62 20.90 27.59
N ALA A 233 -4.59 20.84 28.49
CA ALA A 233 -4.40 21.14 29.91
C ALA A 233 -5.15 20.13 30.79
N TYR A 234 -4.57 19.85 31.96
CA TYR A 234 -5.18 19.01 32.98
C TYR A 234 -4.98 19.58 34.37
N THR A 235 -6.04 19.52 35.19
CA THR A 235 -6.03 19.98 36.59
C THR A 235 -6.07 18.83 37.55
N TYR A 236 -5.08 18.73 38.42
CA TYR A 236 -4.97 17.70 39.42
C TYR A 236 -5.66 18.12 40.75
N SER A 237 -6.37 17.19 41.37
CA SER A 237 -7.04 17.40 42.65
C SER A 237 -6.12 17.18 43.86
N ASP A 238 -5.07 16.38 43.69
CA ASP A 238 -4.21 15.93 44.78
C ASP A 238 -2.74 16.09 44.44
N ALA A 239 -1.90 16.30 45.44
CA ALA A 239 -0.46 16.35 45.29
C ALA A 239 0.12 14.95 45.10
N GLY A 240 1.28 14.87 44.44
CA GLY A 240 2.04 13.62 44.23
C GLY A 240 2.68 13.56 42.84
N GLY A 241 3.42 12.51 42.59
CA GLY A 241 3.92 12.22 41.22
C GLY A 241 2.80 11.62 40.40
N ARG A 242 2.63 12.14 39.17
CA ARG A 242 1.61 11.66 38.21
C ARG A 242 2.27 11.22 36.94
N ASP A 243 2.06 9.96 36.59
CA ASP A 243 2.58 9.41 35.35
C ASP A 243 1.61 9.71 34.20
N VAL A 244 2.12 10.41 33.19
CA VAL A 244 1.36 10.89 32.06
C VAL A 244 1.94 10.33 30.77
N SER A 245 1.07 9.80 29.91
CA SER A 245 1.44 9.32 28.58
C SER A 245 0.53 9.89 27.51
N VAL A 246 1.01 9.87 26.28
CA VAL A 246 0.23 10.28 25.11
C VAL A 246 0.28 9.19 24.06
N THR A 247 -0.87 8.86 23.50
CA THR A 247 -0.97 8.03 22.29
C THR A 247 -1.40 8.91 21.14
N THR A 248 -0.58 8.97 20.11
CA THR A 248 -0.89 9.65 18.86
C THR A 248 -1.46 8.66 17.88
N TYR A 249 -2.58 9.00 17.28
CA TYR A 249 -3.24 8.25 16.21
C TYR A 249 -3.10 9.03 14.91
N TRP A 250 -2.51 8.41 13.91
CA TRP A 250 -2.27 8.99 12.60
C TRP A 250 -3.23 8.40 11.58
N ASP A 251 -4.05 9.26 10.96
CA ASP A 251 -4.83 8.93 9.77
C ASP A 251 -4.00 9.32 8.55
N ALA A 252 -3.57 8.32 7.78
CA ALA A 252 -2.63 8.50 6.68
C ALA A 252 -3.26 8.12 5.34
N SER A 253 -3.03 8.97 4.35
CA SER A 253 -3.38 8.76 2.96
C SER A 253 -2.18 9.05 2.06
N PHE A 254 -2.20 8.53 0.84
CA PHE A 254 -1.12 8.72 -0.12
C PHE A 254 -1.66 8.97 -1.53
N THR A 255 -0.79 9.52 -2.38
CA THR A 255 -1.05 9.64 -3.82
C THR A 255 -0.03 8.82 -4.60
N LEU A 256 -0.44 8.30 -5.76
CA LEU A 256 0.40 7.61 -6.72
C LEU A 256 0.49 8.46 -7.98
N ASP A 257 1.70 8.92 -8.33
CA ASP A 257 1.91 9.89 -9.42
C ASP A 257 0.97 11.09 -9.32
N GLY A 258 0.48 11.36 -8.06
CA GLY A 258 -0.48 12.35 -7.63
C GLY A 258 -1.95 11.99 -7.85
N ASP A 259 -2.34 10.78 -8.27
CA ASP A 259 -3.69 10.25 -8.17
C ASP A 259 -4.00 9.82 -6.75
N GLY A 260 -5.26 9.89 -6.37
CA GLY A 260 -5.71 9.60 -5.02
C GLY A 260 -6.53 10.76 -4.43
N PRO A 261 -6.61 10.92 -3.11
CA PRO A 261 -5.84 10.15 -2.11
C PRO A 261 -6.36 8.73 -1.90
N PHE A 262 -5.45 7.80 -1.70
CA PHE A 262 -5.72 6.44 -1.28
C PHE A 262 -5.46 6.32 0.22
N GLN A 263 -6.29 5.56 0.94
CA GLN A 263 -6.08 5.33 2.36
C GLN A 263 -4.95 4.31 2.58
N VAL A 264 -4.12 4.56 3.58
CA VAL A 264 -3.14 3.57 4.05
C VAL A 264 -3.90 2.43 4.72
N PRO A 265 -3.71 1.16 4.30
CA PRO A 265 -4.50 0.03 4.80
C PRO A 265 -4.27 -0.22 6.31
N GLY A 266 -5.22 -0.92 6.94
CA GLY A 266 -5.14 -1.31 8.35
C GLY A 266 -5.52 -0.20 9.34
N GLY A 267 -6.14 0.89 8.87
CA GLY A 267 -6.65 1.96 9.71
C GLY A 267 -5.57 2.87 10.31
N GLU A 268 -5.94 3.60 11.35
CA GLU A 268 -5.04 4.53 12.04
C GLU A 268 -3.76 3.83 12.56
N ILE A 269 -2.65 4.52 12.44
CA ILE A 269 -1.36 4.07 12.99
C ILE A 269 -1.19 4.75 14.34
N SER A 270 -1.05 3.98 15.41
CA SER A 270 -0.88 4.51 16.75
C SER A 270 0.54 4.37 17.25
N LYS A 271 1.03 5.42 17.95
CA LYS A 271 2.30 5.45 18.66
C LYS A 271 2.09 6.01 20.05
N THR A 272 2.64 5.35 21.07
CA THR A 272 2.53 5.79 22.45
C THR A 272 3.89 6.24 22.98
N ALA A 273 3.91 7.39 23.63
CA ALA A 273 5.09 7.95 24.26
C ALA A 273 4.83 8.25 25.76
N GLY A 274 5.89 8.19 26.54
CA GLY A 274 5.85 8.31 27.98
C GLY A 274 5.97 6.93 28.69
N PRO A 275 5.67 6.80 29.98
CA PRO A 275 5.18 7.90 30.81
C PRO A 275 6.24 8.95 31.16
N ILE A 276 5.82 10.19 31.32
CA ILE A 276 6.59 11.25 31.96
C ILE A 276 5.98 11.52 33.35
N THR A 277 6.80 11.71 34.38
CA THR A 277 6.30 11.97 35.73
C THR A 277 6.16 13.47 35.99
N VAL A 278 4.95 13.92 36.26
CA VAL A 278 4.61 15.31 36.62
C VAL A 278 4.54 15.42 38.15
N PRO A 279 5.45 16.14 38.80
CA PRO A 279 5.35 16.40 40.22
C PRO A 279 4.25 17.45 40.51
N VAL A 280 3.19 17.06 41.21
CA VAL A 280 2.10 17.96 41.59
C VAL A 280 2.27 18.35 43.06
N ARG A 281 2.26 19.63 43.36
CA ARG A 281 2.48 20.19 44.70
C ARG A 281 1.25 20.93 45.17
N GLN A 282 1.06 20.98 46.47
CA GLN A 282 0.06 21.82 47.10
C GLN A 282 0.66 23.21 47.36
N ALA A 283 -0.04 24.26 46.93
CA ALA A 283 0.35 25.62 47.32
C ALA A 283 0.06 25.85 48.81
N GLN A 284 1.05 26.31 49.55
CA GLN A 284 0.87 26.74 50.91
C GLN A 284 0.70 28.28 50.94
N SER A 285 -0.37 28.74 51.55
CA SER A 285 -0.54 30.17 51.81
C SER A 285 0.15 30.51 53.11
N GLU A 286 1.13 31.39 53.11
CA GLU A 286 1.73 31.98 54.30
C GLU A 286 1.06 33.30 54.57
N LEU A 287 0.49 33.45 55.76
CA LEU A 287 -0.10 34.74 56.19
C LEU A 287 1.05 35.65 56.58
N VAL A 288 1.38 36.62 55.75
CA VAL A 288 2.34 37.67 56.10
C VAL A 288 1.59 38.65 56.95
N GLY A 289 1.87 38.64 58.28
CA GLY A 289 1.37 39.65 59.19
C GLY A 289 1.94 41.02 58.84
N GLY A 290 1.03 41.98 58.62
CA GLY A 290 1.38 43.39 58.42
C GLY A 290 1.70 44.10 59.74
#